data_7f781c959b367aac3115d03f79a7c673
#
_entry.id   7f781c959b367aac3115d03f79a7c673
#
_cell.length_a   1.000
_cell.length_b   1.000
_cell.length_c   1.000
_cell.angle_alpha   90.00
_cell.angle_beta   90.00
_cell.angle_gamma   90.00
#
_symmetry.space_group_name_H-M   'P 1'
#
loop_
_entity.id
_entity.type
_entity.pdbx_description
1 polymer ?
#
loop_
_entity_poly.entity_id
_entity_poly.type
_entity_poly.pdbx_seq_one_letter_code
_entity_poly.pdbx_strand_id
1 'polypeptide(L)'
;MLKLLRSFTVLPMLVLPLWVSDQPLAIAQERQGCFMINQAGRLIDLGEICPVPQQFVAAGTPALGTGDIQVTLRWTSSDDLDLAVNDPQGQTVTFFNREVVSGGQLDVDANAGCGGTTTSPIENIFWPPSEAPQGAYQIRVNLFSRCQSPASPVPFTLTLLVQGTTQTLTGTVDEQNPTATFPFTLP
;
A
#
# COMPACT_ATOMS: atom_id res chain seq x y z
N MET A 1 89.39 6.15 4.94
CA MET A 1 88.03 5.59 5.01
C MET A 1 87.06 6.75 5.15
N LEU A 2 86.46 7.18 4.03
CA LEU A 2 85.61 8.37 3.95
C LEU A 2 84.10 7.91 3.94
N LYS A 3 83.36 8.23 5.00
CA LYS A 3 81.90 7.95 5.07
C LYS A 3 81.15 9.13 4.48
N LEU A 4 80.48 8.89 3.33
CA LEU A 4 79.55 9.84 2.74
C LEU A 4 78.19 9.77 3.53
N LEU A 5 77.83 10.89 4.17
CA LEU A 5 76.50 11.12 4.69
C LEU A 5 75.65 11.59 3.51
N ARG A 6 74.61 10.83 3.14
CA ARG A 6 73.56 11.26 2.26
C ARG A 6 72.43 11.98 3.06
N SER A 7 72.35 13.28 2.86
CA SER A 7 71.22 14.10 3.39
C SER A 7 69.98 13.87 2.59
N PHE A 8 68.93 13.31 3.24
CA PHE A 8 67.60 13.23 2.65
C PHE A 8 66.85 14.51 2.98
N THR A 9 66.61 15.34 1.99
CA THR A 9 65.69 16.50 2.05
C THR A 9 64.26 15.97 1.92
N VAL A 10 63.48 16.04 3.00
CA VAL A 10 62.05 15.77 3.01
C VAL A 10 61.35 17.05 2.55
N LEU A 11 60.68 17.01 1.38
CA LEU A 11 59.87 18.08 0.86
C LEU A 11 58.49 18.05 1.59
N PRO A 12 58.00 19.15 2.17
CA PRO A 12 56.70 19.15 2.80
C PRO A 12 55.60 19.09 1.72
N MET A 13 54.79 18.07 1.77
CA MET A 13 53.60 17.90 0.91
C MET A 13 52.53 18.89 1.37
N LEU A 14 52.27 19.90 0.53
CA LEU A 14 51.20 20.90 0.75
C LEU A 14 49.86 20.22 0.55
N VAL A 15 49.16 19.89 1.64
CA VAL A 15 47.78 19.41 1.58
C VAL A 15 46.85 20.63 1.43
N LEU A 16 46.32 20.83 0.23
CA LEU A 16 45.28 21.80 -0.01
C LEU A 16 43.96 21.24 0.49
N PRO A 17 43.20 21.94 1.34
CA PRO A 17 41.87 21.52 1.70
C PRO A 17 40.92 21.59 0.47
N LEU A 18 40.36 20.43 0.10
CA LEU A 18 39.24 20.37 -0.86
C LEU A 18 38.01 20.96 -0.15
N TRP A 19 37.67 22.18 -0.53
CA TRP A 19 36.38 22.77 -0.19
C TRP A 19 35.33 22.01 -1.01
N VAL A 20 34.64 21.04 -0.38
CA VAL A 20 33.39 20.50 -0.88
C VAL A 20 32.34 21.58 -0.67
N SER A 21 32.01 22.31 -1.71
CA SER A 21 30.84 23.19 -1.70
C SER A 21 29.59 22.30 -1.66
N ASP A 22 28.92 22.24 -0.51
CA ASP A 22 27.55 21.79 -0.40
C ASP A 22 26.68 22.74 -1.22
N GLN A 23 26.47 22.39 -2.48
CA GLN A 23 25.44 23.02 -3.29
C GLN A 23 24.13 22.38 -2.85
N PRO A 24 23.15 23.13 -2.33
CA PRO A 24 21.83 22.59 -2.11
C PRO A 24 21.28 22.14 -3.46
N LEU A 25 20.92 20.87 -3.57
CA LEU A 25 20.18 20.36 -4.71
C LEU A 25 18.92 21.22 -4.84
N ALA A 26 18.87 22.08 -5.85
CA ALA A 26 17.66 22.79 -6.22
C ALA A 26 16.64 21.71 -6.62
N ILE A 27 15.72 21.38 -5.70
CA ILE A 27 14.55 20.57 -6.02
C ILE A 27 13.74 21.44 -6.98
N ALA A 28 13.74 21.08 -8.26
CA ALA A 28 12.85 21.68 -9.26
C ALA A 28 11.43 21.39 -8.76
N GLN A 29 10.78 22.39 -8.21
CA GLN A 29 9.38 22.31 -7.83
C GLN A 29 8.59 22.31 -9.12
N GLU A 30 8.20 21.11 -9.62
CA GLU A 30 7.30 21.01 -10.76
C GLU A 30 6.00 21.74 -10.41
N ARG A 31 5.73 22.80 -11.15
CA ARG A 31 4.46 23.52 -11.04
C ARG A 31 3.37 22.62 -11.61
N GLN A 32 2.59 22.03 -10.74
CA GLN A 32 1.36 21.32 -11.11
C GLN A 32 0.32 22.37 -11.50
N GLY A 33 0.15 22.57 -12.80
CA GLY A 33 -0.84 23.51 -13.33
C GLY A 33 -0.73 23.63 -14.84
N CYS A 34 -1.85 23.90 -15.49
CA CYS A 34 -1.91 24.17 -16.90
C CYS A 34 -1.68 25.68 -17.11
N PHE A 35 -0.61 26.04 -17.77
CA PHE A 35 -0.28 27.44 -18.03
C PHE A 35 0.27 27.63 -19.46
N MET A 36 0.12 28.80 -20.02
CA MET A 36 0.75 29.18 -21.25
C MET A 36 1.64 30.44 -21.05
N ILE A 37 2.65 30.60 -21.88
CA ILE A 37 3.46 31.80 -21.92
C ILE A 37 3.03 32.59 -23.14
N ASN A 38 2.61 33.83 -22.96
CA ASN A 38 2.25 34.72 -24.08
C ASN A 38 3.50 35.29 -24.79
N GLN A 39 3.31 35.95 -25.90
CA GLN A 39 4.42 36.54 -26.69
C GLN A 39 5.27 37.57 -25.92
N ALA A 40 4.74 38.10 -24.79
CA ALA A 40 5.47 39.03 -23.93
C ALA A 40 6.20 38.29 -22.78
N GLY A 41 6.27 36.94 -22.79
CA GLY A 41 6.94 36.14 -21.78
C GLY A 41 6.16 36.03 -20.46
N ARG A 42 4.88 36.39 -20.44
CA ARG A 42 4.04 36.39 -19.25
C ARG A 42 3.33 35.07 -19.09
N LEU A 43 3.40 34.49 -17.89
CA LEU A 43 2.70 33.25 -17.51
C LEU A 43 1.20 33.55 -17.37
N ILE A 44 0.37 32.81 -18.07
CA ILE A 44 -1.11 32.83 -17.95
C ILE A 44 -1.53 31.49 -17.43
N ASP A 45 -2.22 31.47 -16.27
CA ASP A 45 -2.81 30.28 -15.69
C ASP A 45 -4.09 29.92 -16.47
N LEU A 46 -4.19 28.67 -16.90
CA LEU A 46 -5.31 28.12 -17.67
C LEU A 46 -6.12 27.11 -16.82
N GLY A 47 -6.01 27.16 -15.53
CA GLY A 47 -6.61 26.19 -14.60
C GLY A 47 -8.10 25.93 -14.81
N GLU A 48 -8.87 26.90 -15.35
CA GLU A 48 -10.29 26.72 -15.67
C GLU A 48 -10.54 26.04 -17.02
N ILE A 49 -9.55 26.08 -17.92
CA ILE A 49 -9.71 25.56 -19.30
C ILE A 49 -9.07 24.16 -19.44
N CYS A 50 -8.06 23.88 -18.66
CA CYS A 50 -7.44 22.56 -18.62
C CYS A 50 -8.10 21.74 -17.51
N PRO A 51 -8.71 20.58 -17.83
CA PRO A 51 -9.02 19.66 -16.78
C PRO A 51 -7.74 19.37 -16.04
N VAL A 52 -7.72 19.62 -14.72
CA VAL A 52 -6.59 19.21 -13.85
C VAL A 52 -6.25 17.81 -14.29
N PRO A 53 -4.99 17.48 -14.70
CA PRO A 53 -4.65 16.09 -14.91
C PRO A 53 -5.05 15.40 -13.61
N GLN A 54 -5.98 14.47 -13.69
CA GLN A 54 -6.17 13.54 -12.57
C GLN A 54 -4.75 13.08 -12.27
N GLN A 55 -4.26 13.45 -11.10
CA GLN A 55 -2.95 13.03 -10.66
C GLN A 55 -2.87 11.57 -11.07
N PHE A 56 -1.98 11.23 -12.00
CA PHE A 56 -1.53 9.87 -12.12
C PHE A 56 -0.91 9.59 -10.75
N VAL A 57 -1.74 9.21 -9.81
CA VAL A 57 -1.27 8.45 -8.66
C VAL A 57 -0.55 7.31 -9.35
N ALA A 58 0.76 7.37 -9.36
CA ALA A 58 1.59 6.23 -9.74
C ALA A 58 0.88 5.05 -9.13
N ALA A 59 0.60 3.95 -9.89
CA ALA A 59 -0.24 2.84 -9.47
C ALA A 59 0.12 2.46 -8.03
N GLY A 60 -0.32 3.27 -7.10
CA GLY A 60 -0.02 3.27 -5.70
C GLY A 60 -1.09 2.41 -5.06
N THR A 61 -0.74 1.74 -4.01
CA THR A 61 -1.66 1.04 -3.12
C THR A 61 -2.95 1.86 -3.02
N PRO A 62 -4.12 1.29 -3.32
CA PRO A 62 -5.38 2.01 -3.22
C PRO A 62 -5.53 2.64 -1.84
N ALA A 63 -6.12 3.83 -1.76
CA ALA A 63 -6.47 4.43 -0.48
C ALA A 63 -7.54 3.54 0.16
N LEU A 64 -7.19 2.90 1.28
CA LEU A 64 -8.08 1.96 1.97
C LEU A 64 -8.99 2.71 2.94
N GLY A 65 -10.26 2.34 2.97
CA GLY A 65 -11.19 2.74 4.01
C GLY A 65 -10.73 2.23 5.38
N THR A 66 -10.99 3.00 6.43
CA THR A 66 -10.61 2.70 7.82
C THR A 66 -11.67 3.21 8.79
N GLY A 67 -11.59 2.77 10.04
CA GLY A 67 -12.53 3.19 11.09
C GLY A 67 -12.32 2.43 12.39
N ASP A 68 -13.42 2.04 13.05
CA ASP A 68 -13.36 1.25 14.29
C ASP A 68 -12.81 -0.15 14.04
N ILE A 69 -13.14 -0.72 12.88
CA ILE A 69 -12.62 -1.99 12.40
C ILE A 69 -12.08 -1.79 10.97
N GLN A 70 -10.92 -2.39 10.71
CA GLN A 70 -10.40 -2.56 9.35
C GLN A 70 -9.73 -3.92 9.25
N VAL A 71 -10.08 -4.67 8.21
CA VAL A 71 -9.48 -5.97 7.88
C VAL A 71 -8.90 -5.85 6.48
N THR A 72 -7.57 -5.88 6.39
CA THR A 72 -6.87 -5.81 5.10
C THR A 72 -6.20 -7.15 4.82
N LEU A 73 -6.59 -7.81 3.74
CA LEU A 73 -5.98 -9.03 3.22
C LEU A 73 -4.94 -8.71 2.16
N ARG A 74 -3.79 -9.40 2.20
CA ARG A 74 -2.71 -9.30 1.21
C ARG A 74 -2.14 -10.67 0.91
N TRP A 75 -1.84 -10.93 -0.37
CA TRP A 75 -1.13 -12.13 -0.81
C TRP A 75 -0.20 -11.82 -1.99
N THR A 76 0.56 -12.81 -2.49
CA THR A 76 1.61 -12.58 -3.51
C THR A 76 1.44 -13.41 -4.77
N SER A 77 0.29 -14.05 -4.97
CA SER A 77 -0.05 -14.77 -6.21
C SER A 77 -1.10 -14.01 -7.00
N SER A 78 -1.29 -14.40 -8.26
CA SER A 78 -2.38 -13.90 -9.10
C SER A 78 -3.72 -14.56 -8.82
N ASP A 79 -3.78 -15.53 -7.87
CA ASP A 79 -5.01 -16.21 -7.51
C ASP A 79 -6.04 -15.24 -6.92
N ASP A 80 -7.29 -15.60 -7.01
CA ASP A 80 -8.42 -14.87 -6.48
C ASP A 80 -8.76 -15.41 -5.08
N LEU A 81 -8.46 -14.59 -4.06
CA LEU A 81 -8.83 -14.83 -2.68
C LEU A 81 -9.91 -13.83 -2.27
N ASP A 82 -11.02 -14.35 -1.74
CA ASP A 82 -12.11 -13.52 -1.21
C ASP A 82 -11.96 -13.29 0.29
N LEU A 83 -12.13 -12.04 0.70
CA LEU A 83 -12.30 -11.64 2.08
C LEU A 83 -13.80 -11.53 2.43
N ALA A 84 -14.19 -12.08 3.56
CA ALA A 84 -15.51 -11.87 4.12
C ALA A 84 -15.42 -11.62 5.63
N VAL A 85 -16.32 -10.79 6.15
CA VAL A 85 -16.45 -10.55 7.59
C VAL A 85 -17.91 -10.67 8.01
N ASN A 86 -18.18 -11.60 8.93
CA ASN A 86 -19.48 -11.71 9.60
C ASN A 86 -19.48 -10.80 10.83
N ASP A 87 -20.51 -10.01 10.99
CA ASP A 87 -20.72 -9.12 12.13
C ASP A 87 -21.58 -9.74 13.23
N PRO A 88 -21.67 -9.13 14.43
CA PRO A 88 -22.51 -9.61 15.53
C PRO A 88 -24.01 -9.60 15.24
N GLN A 89 -24.47 -8.88 14.22
CA GLN A 89 -25.87 -8.83 13.79
C GLN A 89 -26.21 -9.91 12.75
N GLY A 90 -25.23 -10.78 12.41
CA GLY A 90 -25.39 -11.88 11.47
C GLY A 90 -25.31 -11.45 10.01
N GLN A 91 -24.83 -10.24 9.73
CA GLN A 91 -24.60 -9.78 8.37
C GLN A 91 -23.19 -10.13 7.91
N THR A 92 -23.02 -10.28 6.60
CA THR A 92 -21.70 -10.61 6.01
C THR A 92 -21.35 -9.60 4.95
N VAL A 93 -20.24 -8.88 5.15
CA VAL A 93 -19.59 -8.08 4.11
C VAL A 93 -18.74 -9.01 3.27
N THR A 94 -18.87 -8.95 1.93
CA THR A 94 -18.14 -9.79 0.97
C THR A 94 -18.34 -9.25 -0.45
N PHE A 95 -17.72 -9.84 -1.48
CA PHE A 95 -17.76 -9.35 -2.86
C PHE A 95 -19.18 -9.20 -3.44
N PHE A 96 -20.12 -10.08 -3.10
CA PHE A 96 -21.53 -10.00 -3.56
C PHE A 96 -22.45 -9.19 -2.64
N ASN A 97 -21.99 -8.77 -1.47
CA ASN A 97 -22.70 -7.94 -0.49
C ASN A 97 -21.71 -6.93 0.10
N ARG A 98 -21.34 -5.94 -0.72
CA ARG A 98 -20.22 -5.03 -0.44
C ARG A 98 -20.50 -4.03 0.68
N GLU A 99 -21.78 -3.80 0.98
CA GLU A 99 -22.22 -2.89 2.05
C GLU A 99 -23.33 -3.56 2.86
N VAL A 100 -23.26 -3.44 4.18
CA VAL A 100 -24.27 -3.98 5.10
C VAL A 100 -24.86 -2.88 5.97
N VAL A 101 -26.08 -3.11 6.47
CA VAL A 101 -26.80 -2.10 7.27
C VAL A 101 -26.06 -1.71 8.55
N SER A 102 -25.22 -2.61 9.09
CA SER A 102 -24.34 -2.33 10.23
C SER A 102 -23.17 -1.40 9.93
N GLY A 103 -23.06 -0.84 8.72
CA GLY A 103 -22.01 0.07 8.30
C GLY A 103 -20.75 -0.57 7.70
N GLY A 104 -20.67 -1.92 7.67
CA GLY A 104 -19.53 -2.62 7.09
C GLY A 104 -19.45 -2.46 5.57
N GLN A 105 -18.25 -2.23 5.03
CA GLN A 105 -17.99 -1.95 3.62
C GLN A 105 -16.77 -2.69 3.10
N LEU A 106 -16.88 -3.29 1.90
CA LEU A 106 -15.76 -3.80 1.09
C LEU A 106 -15.42 -2.76 0.03
N ASP A 107 -14.32 -2.03 0.19
CA ASP A 107 -13.91 -0.94 -0.73
C ASP A 107 -12.89 -1.39 -1.78
N VAL A 108 -12.04 -2.36 -1.47
CA VAL A 108 -11.05 -2.92 -2.39
C VAL A 108 -11.21 -4.43 -2.50
N ASP A 109 -11.24 -4.92 -3.75
CA ASP A 109 -11.48 -6.31 -4.13
C ASP A 109 -10.60 -6.61 -5.36
N ALA A 110 -9.48 -7.28 -5.16
CA ALA A 110 -8.47 -7.50 -6.18
C ALA A 110 -8.53 -8.92 -6.75
N ASN A 111 -8.16 -9.05 -8.04
CA ASN A 111 -8.14 -10.30 -8.80
C ASN A 111 -9.52 -10.96 -8.98
N ALA A 112 -10.61 -10.26 -8.68
CA ALA A 112 -11.98 -10.75 -8.72
C ALA A 112 -12.30 -11.53 -10.01
N GLY A 113 -12.66 -12.79 -9.89
CA GLY A 113 -12.93 -13.68 -11.02
C GLY A 113 -11.77 -13.82 -12.01
N CYS A 114 -10.54 -13.66 -11.55
CA CYS A 114 -9.32 -13.63 -12.38
C CYS A 114 -9.26 -12.46 -13.38
N GLY A 115 -10.05 -11.41 -13.18
CA GLY A 115 -10.03 -10.20 -13.99
C GLY A 115 -8.98 -9.19 -13.50
N GLY A 116 -8.10 -8.68 -14.40
CA GLY A 116 -7.11 -7.67 -14.04
C GLY A 116 -6.11 -8.12 -12.97
N THR A 117 -5.61 -9.34 -13.07
CA THR A 117 -4.77 -9.96 -12.04
C THR A 117 -3.47 -9.20 -11.76
N THR A 118 -3.18 -9.04 -10.47
CA THR A 118 -1.89 -8.53 -9.94
C THR A 118 -1.23 -9.58 -9.06
N THR A 119 0.09 -9.50 -8.90
CA THR A 119 0.86 -10.36 -7.98
C THR A 119 1.07 -9.72 -6.61
N SER A 120 0.42 -8.60 -6.34
CA SER A 120 0.42 -7.91 -5.05
C SER A 120 -1.00 -7.44 -4.70
N PRO A 121 -1.97 -8.38 -4.71
CA PRO A 121 -3.37 -8.06 -4.51
C PRO A 121 -3.68 -7.64 -3.07
N ILE A 122 -4.75 -6.86 -2.94
CA ILE A 122 -5.26 -6.35 -1.67
C ILE A 122 -6.77 -6.45 -1.70
N GLU A 123 -7.35 -6.89 -0.57
CA GLU A 123 -8.76 -6.67 -0.27
C GLU A 123 -8.91 -5.95 1.07
N ASN A 124 -9.95 -5.15 1.20
CA ASN A 124 -10.15 -4.37 2.40
C ASN A 124 -11.64 -4.27 2.76
N ILE A 125 -11.95 -4.65 4.00
CA ILE A 125 -13.26 -4.47 4.62
C ILE A 125 -13.08 -3.58 5.85
N PHE A 126 -13.97 -2.62 6.04
CA PHE A 126 -13.92 -1.73 7.17
C PHE A 126 -15.30 -1.31 7.66
N TRP A 127 -15.39 -0.86 8.91
CA TRP A 127 -16.53 -0.14 9.49
C TRP A 127 -16.07 1.26 9.83
N PRO A 128 -16.75 2.32 9.32
CA PRO A 128 -16.45 3.70 9.65
C PRO A 128 -16.44 3.97 11.16
N PRO A 129 -15.84 5.07 11.61
CA PRO A 129 -15.84 5.41 13.03
C PRO A 129 -17.24 5.52 13.63
N SER A 130 -17.47 4.87 14.76
CA SER A 130 -18.72 4.81 15.53
C SER A 130 -19.88 4.05 14.86
N GLU A 131 -19.61 3.28 13.82
CA GLU A 131 -20.63 2.48 13.13
C GLU A 131 -20.57 0.97 13.47
N ALA A 132 -19.40 0.46 13.86
CA ALA A 132 -19.23 -0.97 14.10
C ALA A 132 -20.04 -1.44 15.32
N PRO A 133 -20.95 -2.44 15.18
CA PRO A 133 -21.65 -3.01 16.31
C PRO A 133 -20.68 -3.76 17.25
N GLN A 134 -20.87 -3.59 18.56
CA GLN A 134 -20.09 -4.34 19.56
C GLN A 134 -20.45 -5.83 19.52
N GLY A 135 -19.46 -6.70 19.75
CA GLY A 135 -19.67 -8.14 19.83
C GLY A 135 -18.66 -8.97 19.04
N ALA A 136 -19.03 -10.21 18.76
CA ALA A 136 -18.16 -11.19 18.10
C ALA A 136 -18.25 -11.10 16.59
N TYR A 137 -17.09 -11.04 15.96
CA TYR A 137 -16.89 -11.03 14.51
C TYR A 137 -16.14 -12.28 14.05
N GLN A 138 -16.30 -12.64 12.78
CA GLN A 138 -15.52 -13.70 12.17
C GLN A 138 -15.01 -13.25 10.78
N ILE A 139 -13.70 -13.18 10.64
CA ILE A 139 -13.04 -13.01 9.35
C ILE A 139 -12.98 -14.36 8.65
N ARG A 140 -13.18 -14.38 7.35
CA ARG A 140 -13.01 -15.56 6.50
C ARG A 140 -12.22 -15.15 5.26
N VAL A 141 -11.17 -15.92 4.95
CA VAL A 141 -10.41 -15.85 3.70
C VAL A 141 -10.68 -17.13 2.93
N ASN A 142 -11.09 -16.99 1.67
CA ASN A 142 -11.44 -18.12 0.83
C ASN A 142 -10.64 -18.09 -0.48
N LEU A 143 -10.09 -19.23 -0.91
CA LEU A 143 -9.56 -19.39 -2.26
C LEU A 143 -10.75 -19.57 -3.21
N PHE A 144 -11.12 -18.50 -3.91
CA PHE A 144 -12.24 -18.52 -4.85
C PHE A 144 -11.83 -19.15 -6.18
N SER A 145 -10.69 -18.74 -6.75
CA SER A 145 -10.22 -19.26 -8.03
C SER A 145 -8.70 -19.26 -8.18
N ARG A 146 -8.18 -20.28 -8.84
CA ARG A 146 -6.82 -20.30 -9.36
C ARG A 146 -6.76 -19.58 -10.69
N CYS A 147 -5.95 -18.53 -10.80
CA CYS A 147 -5.91 -17.73 -12.00
C CYS A 147 -4.75 -18.08 -12.94
N GLN A 148 -3.58 -18.34 -12.44
CA GLN A 148 -2.39 -18.72 -13.24
C GLN A 148 -1.32 -19.42 -12.39
N SER A 149 -1.54 -19.60 -11.12
CA SER A 149 -0.53 -20.17 -10.22
C SER A 149 -0.55 -21.71 -10.28
N PRO A 150 0.59 -22.36 -10.11
CA PRO A 150 0.61 -23.79 -9.90
C PRO A 150 -0.16 -24.15 -8.62
N ALA A 151 -0.74 -25.34 -8.57
CA ALA A 151 -1.44 -25.86 -7.40
C ALA A 151 -0.46 -25.94 -6.21
N SER A 152 -0.54 -24.98 -5.33
CA SER A 152 0.26 -24.89 -4.11
C SER A 152 -0.51 -24.04 -3.08
N PRO A 153 -0.29 -24.22 -1.77
CA PRO A 153 -0.89 -23.35 -0.78
C PRO A 153 -0.57 -21.87 -1.07
N VAL A 154 -1.58 -21.01 -0.99
CA VAL A 154 -1.42 -19.55 -1.11
C VAL A 154 -1.27 -18.97 0.27
N PRO A 155 -0.07 -18.48 0.63
CA PRO A 155 0.13 -17.76 1.88
C PRO A 155 -0.48 -16.37 1.78
N PHE A 156 -1.08 -15.93 2.88
CA PHE A 156 -1.64 -14.58 2.99
C PHE A 156 -1.33 -13.96 4.35
N THR A 157 -1.48 -12.65 4.40
CA THR A 157 -1.39 -11.84 5.62
C THR A 157 -2.66 -11.02 5.78
N LEU A 158 -3.24 -11.04 6.97
CA LEU A 158 -4.31 -10.15 7.40
C LEU A 158 -3.74 -9.10 8.35
N THR A 159 -4.07 -7.84 8.10
CA THR A 159 -3.90 -6.77 9.07
C THR A 159 -5.27 -6.45 9.64
N LEU A 160 -5.46 -6.69 10.92
CA LEU A 160 -6.68 -6.41 11.66
C LEU A 160 -6.47 -5.18 12.56
N LEU A 161 -7.20 -4.11 12.31
CA LEU A 161 -7.31 -2.93 13.18
C LEU A 161 -8.63 -3.02 13.94
N VAL A 162 -8.58 -2.89 15.26
CA VAL A 162 -9.75 -2.77 16.14
C VAL A 162 -9.51 -1.62 17.10
N GLN A 163 -10.31 -0.57 17.02
CA GLN A 163 -10.24 0.62 17.89
C GLN A 163 -8.80 1.15 18.08
N GLY A 164 -8.08 1.33 16.96
CA GLY A 164 -6.71 1.85 16.95
C GLY A 164 -5.61 0.84 17.28
N THR A 165 -5.96 -0.38 17.69
CA THR A 165 -4.98 -1.46 17.93
C THR A 165 -4.86 -2.35 16.70
N THR A 166 -3.63 -2.51 16.20
CA THR A 166 -3.36 -3.34 15.01
C THR A 166 -2.75 -4.67 15.39
N GLN A 167 -3.27 -5.74 14.76
CA GLN A 167 -2.75 -7.10 14.86
C GLN A 167 -2.47 -7.65 13.47
N THR A 168 -1.40 -8.43 13.32
CA THR A 168 -1.09 -9.17 12.09
C THR A 168 -1.38 -10.65 12.31
N LEU A 169 -2.17 -11.22 11.40
CA LEU A 169 -2.49 -12.64 11.34
C LEU A 169 -1.99 -13.21 10.01
N THR A 170 -1.58 -14.46 9.99
CA THR A 170 -1.13 -15.15 8.77
C THR A 170 -1.84 -16.46 8.60
N GLY A 171 -1.99 -16.89 7.35
CA GLY A 171 -2.60 -18.17 7.03
C GLY A 171 -2.21 -18.64 5.64
N THR A 172 -2.73 -19.81 5.28
CA THR A 172 -2.63 -20.40 3.94
C THR A 172 -3.97 -20.98 3.54
N VAL A 173 -4.29 -20.95 2.26
CA VAL A 173 -5.43 -21.64 1.64
C VAL A 173 -4.98 -22.45 0.43
N ASP A 174 -5.65 -23.54 0.17
CA ASP A 174 -5.44 -24.42 -0.99
C ASP A 174 -6.76 -25.10 -1.38
N GLU A 175 -6.75 -25.97 -2.40
CA GLU A 175 -7.95 -26.66 -2.89
C GLU A 175 -8.52 -27.67 -1.85
N GLN A 176 -7.68 -28.19 -0.96
CA GLN A 176 -8.09 -29.13 0.09
C GLN A 176 -8.64 -28.39 1.31
N ASN A 177 -8.08 -27.21 1.60
CA ASN A 177 -8.46 -26.32 2.70
C ASN A 177 -8.70 -24.90 2.14
N PRO A 178 -9.80 -24.72 1.39
CA PRO A 178 -10.00 -23.47 0.65
C PRO A 178 -10.36 -22.27 1.54
N THR A 179 -10.63 -22.49 2.82
CA THR A 179 -11.10 -21.44 3.73
C THR A 179 -10.31 -21.43 5.05
N ALA A 180 -9.86 -20.24 5.43
CA ALA A 180 -9.29 -19.96 6.75
C ALA A 180 -10.18 -18.96 7.51
N THR A 181 -10.34 -19.15 8.84
CA THR A 181 -11.20 -18.30 9.67
C THR A 181 -10.49 -17.77 10.90
N PHE A 182 -10.79 -16.50 11.26
CA PHE A 182 -10.19 -15.82 12.40
C PHE A 182 -11.27 -15.07 13.18
N PRO A 183 -11.59 -15.48 14.42
CA PRO A 183 -12.52 -14.75 15.25
C PRO A 183 -11.85 -13.54 15.92
N PHE A 184 -12.62 -12.48 16.14
CA PHE A 184 -12.23 -11.35 16.98
C PHE A 184 -13.45 -10.74 17.65
N THR A 185 -13.24 -9.81 18.57
CA THR A 185 -14.32 -9.15 19.30
C THR A 185 -14.07 -7.64 19.34
N LEU A 186 -15.12 -6.87 19.06
CA LEU A 186 -15.17 -5.45 19.37
C LEU A 186 -15.85 -5.33 20.74
N PRO A 187 -15.13 -4.84 21.78
CA PRO A 187 -15.64 -4.74 23.14
C PRO A 187 -16.79 -3.75 23.33
#